data_95bd19694526f8395e145316d1215d5a
#
_entry.id   95bd19694526f8395e145316d1215d5a
#
_cell.length_a   1.000
_cell.length_b   1.000
_cell.length_c   1.000
_cell.angle_alpha   90.00
_cell.angle_beta   90.00
_cell.angle_gamma   90.00
#
_symmetry.space_group_name_H-M   'P 1'
#
loop_
_entity.id
_entity.type
_entity.pdbx_description
1 polymer ?
#
loop_
_entity_poly.entity_id
_entity_poly.type
_entity_poly.pdbx_seq_one_letter_code
_entity_poly.pdbx_strand_id
1 'polypeptide(L)'
;MGQLYGCTAANGVWVVPGSHKRGRVDIKTLAAEAGTDRLPEAVPILCAPGDVAMTNRQALHGSFANTSPDWRVTVNFGFHRRRSVLGVEAGGIHNAVATYDTDRIRERASLIGYGIDARRQRFPDETPFVYRPHADDGLSYRWDDRA
;
A
#
# COMPACT_ATOMS: atom_id res chain seq x y z
N MET A 1 -0.55 0.87 -4.09
CA MET A 1 -1.36 -0.29 -4.51
C MET A 1 -0.93 -0.70 -5.90
N GLY A 2 -0.29 -1.87 -6.05
CA GLY A 2 0.05 -2.44 -7.34
C GLY A 2 -1.08 -3.32 -7.85
N GLN A 3 -1.49 -3.17 -9.10
CA GLN A 3 -2.58 -3.93 -9.71
C GLN A 3 -2.03 -5.11 -10.49
N LEU A 4 -2.33 -6.35 -10.06
CA LEU A 4 -1.99 -7.56 -10.82
C LEU A 4 -2.98 -7.80 -11.96
N TYR A 5 -4.22 -7.39 -11.77
CA TYR A 5 -5.29 -7.35 -12.77
C TYR A 5 -5.80 -5.91 -12.90
N GLY A 6 -6.37 -5.59 -14.04
CA GLY A 6 -6.98 -4.27 -14.25
C GLY A 6 -8.11 -4.00 -13.26
N CYS A 7 -8.34 -2.75 -12.94
CA CYS A 7 -9.49 -2.34 -12.16
C CYS A 7 -10.29 -1.25 -12.86
N THR A 8 -11.60 -1.39 -12.76
CA THR A 8 -12.63 -0.55 -13.37
C THR A 8 -13.55 0.03 -12.29
N ALA A 9 -14.53 0.80 -12.68
CA ALA A 9 -15.57 1.28 -11.75
C ALA A 9 -16.41 0.13 -11.15
N ALA A 10 -16.47 -1.02 -11.84
CA ALA A 10 -17.29 -2.17 -11.41
C ALA A 10 -16.59 -3.05 -10.37
N ASN A 11 -15.26 -3.07 -10.31
CA ASN A 11 -14.48 -3.92 -9.42
C ASN A 11 -13.35 -3.21 -8.67
N GLY A 12 -13.12 -1.92 -8.96
CA GLY A 12 -12.00 -1.16 -8.44
C GLY A 12 -12.16 -0.61 -7.04
N VAL A 13 -11.10 0.03 -6.56
CA VAL A 13 -11.13 0.87 -5.37
C VAL A 13 -11.64 2.25 -5.76
N TRP A 14 -12.46 2.82 -4.91
CA TRP A 14 -12.95 4.19 -5.04
C TRP A 14 -12.29 5.08 -3.99
N VAL A 15 -12.05 6.32 -4.32
CA VAL A 15 -11.42 7.29 -3.43
C VAL A 15 -12.19 8.61 -3.47
N VAL A 16 -12.24 9.29 -2.33
CA VAL A 16 -12.76 10.66 -2.25
C VAL A 16 -11.59 11.63 -2.38
N PRO A 17 -11.44 12.34 -3.52
CA PRO A 17 -10.36 13.28 -3.74
C PRO A 17 -10.30 14.36 -2.67
N GLY A 18 -9.10 14.68 -2.19
CA GLY A 18 -8.90 15.71 -1.17
C GLY A 18 -9.32 15.36 0.26
N SER A 19 -9.97 14.22 0.49
CA SER A 19 -10.48 13.82 1.80
C SER A 19 -9.40 13.68 2.88
N HIS A 20 -8.15 13.41 2.51
CA HIS A 20 -7.03 13.38 3.44
C HIS A 20 -6.76 14.71 4.18
N LYS A 21 -7.34 15.79 3.69
CA LYS A 21 -7.24 17.13 4.32
C LYS A 21 -8.34 17.38 5.35
N ARG A 22 -9.35 16.51 5.41
CA ARG A 22 -10.52 16.67 6.32
C ARG A 22 -10.22 16.23 7.77
N GLY A 23 -9.02 15.71 8.04
CA GLY A 23 -8.67 15.13 9.34
C GLY A 23 -9.37 13.79 9.60
N ARG A 24 -9.65 13.51 10.87
CA ARG A 24 -10.36 12.28 11.24
C ARG A 24 -11.86 12.45 10.99
N VAL A 25 -12.42 11.57 10.20
CA VAL A 25 -13.84 11.60 9.80
C VAL A 25 -14.53 10.33 10.30
N ASP A 26 -15.74 10.44 10.78
CA ASP A 26 -16.59 9.29 11.06
C ASP A 26 -17.28 8.84 9.76
N ILE A 27 -16.76 7.74 9.20
CA ILE A 27 -17.25 7.19 7.93
C ILE A 27 -18.68 6.68 8.06
N LYS A 28 -19.07 6.15 9.24
CA LYS A 28 -20.42 5.63 9.46
C LYS A 28 -21.45 6.76 9.39
N THR A 29 -21.16 7.88 10.05
CA THR A 29 -22.01 9.07 9.99
C THR A 29 -22.11 9.60 8.57
N LEU A 30 -21.00 9.73 7.85
CA LEU A 30 -21.01 10.18 6.45
C LEU A 30 -21.86 9.28 5.53
N ALA A 31 -21.72 7.96 5.67
CA ALA A 31 -22.50 7.00 4.87
C ALA A 31 -24.01 7.09 5.21
N ALA A 32 -24.34 7.25 6.50
CA ALA A 32 -25.73 7.41 6.93
C ALA A 32 -26.37 8.70 6.40
N GLU A 33 -25.65 9.82 6.45
CA GLU A 33 -26.11 11.11 5.91
C GLU A 33 -26.26 11.08 4.39
N ALA A 34 -25.36 10.38 3.69
CA ALA A 34 -25.43 10.20 2.25
C ALA A 34 -26.50 9.18 1.81
N GLY A 35 -26.99 8.36 2.71
CA GLY A 35 -27.91 7.25 2.41
C GLY A 35 -27.25 6.15 1.56
N THR A 36 -25.94 6.12 1.49
CA THR A 36 -25.16 5.14 0.70
C THR A 36 -23.70 5.09 1.19
N ASP A 37 -23.11 3.91 1.11
CA ASP A 37 -21.64 3.72 1.36
C ASP A 37 -20.78 4.23 0.24
N ARG A 38 -21.34 4.47 -0.95
CA ARG A 38 -20.66 5.12 -2.06
C ARG A 38 -20.96 6.60 -2.03
N LEU A 39 -20.09 7.36 -1.35
CA LEU A 39 -20.24 8.82 -1.25
C LEU A 39 -20.32 9.45 -2.64
N PRO A 40 -21.15 10.48 -2.85
CA PRO A 40 -21.37 11.10 -4.17
C PRO A 40 -20.09 11.65 -4.83
N GLU A 41 -19.14 12.13 -4.03
CA GLU A 41 -17.87 12.67 -4.50
C GLU A 41 -16.78 11.59 -4.72
N ALA A 42 -17.07 10.32 -4.43
CA ALA A 42 -16.12 9.25 -4.66
C ALA A 42 -15.93 8.98 -6.16
N VAL A 43 -14.69 8.76 -6.56
CA VAL A 43 -14.31 8.42 -7.95
C VAL A 43 -13.58 7.08 -7.97
N PRO A 44 -13.75 6.26 -9.02
CA PRO A 44 -13.04 5.01 -9.15
C PRO A 44 -11.57 5.24 -9.53
N ILE A 45 -10.68 4.44 -8.97
CA ILE A 45 -9.29 4.36 -9.42
C ILE A 45 -9.24 3.36 -10.57
N LEU A 46 -9.13 3.87 -11.79
CA LEU A 46 -9.03 3.04 -12.99
C LEU A 46 -7.58 2.72 -13.26
N CYS A 47 -7.24 1.43 -13.43
CA CYS A 47 -5.88 0.97 -13.65
C CYS A 47 -5.87 -0.21 -14.63
N ALA A 48 -4.86 -0.25 -15.49
CA ALA A 48 -4.51 -1.45 -16.25
C ALA A 48 -3.70 -2.45 -15.38
N PRO A 49 -3.58 -3.72 -15.77
CA PRO A 49 -2.64 -4.64 -15.15
C PRO A 49 -1.22 -4.07 -15.16
N GLY A 50 -0.52 -4.13 -14.03
CA GLY A 50 0.82 -3.58 -13.85
C GLY A 50 0.87 -2.12 -13.40
N ASP A 51 -0.22 -1.39 -13.46
CA ASP A 51 -0.28 -0.01 -12.95
C ASP A 51 -0.12 0.05 -11.44
N VAL A 52 0.38 1.18 -10.97
CA VAL A 52 0.53 1.49 -9.55
C VAL A 52 -0.22 2.76 -9.19
N ALA A 53 -1.25 2.61 -8.35
CA ALA A 53 -1.94 3.74 -7.75
C ALA A 53 -1.28 4.12 -6.41
N MET A 54 -0.91 5.39 -6.27
CA MET A 54 -0.40 5.95 -5.02
C MET A 54 -1.41 6.90 -4.40
N THR A 55 -1.80 6.63 -3.17
CA THR A 55 -2.77 7.45 -2.44
C THR A 55 -2.21 7.87 -1.08
N ASN A 56 -2.65 9.01 -0.58
CA ASN A 56 -2.41 9.34 0.82
C ASN A 56 -3.20 8.35 1.70
N ARG A 57 -2.55 7.78 2.72
CA ARG A 57 -3.19 6.80 3.63
C ARG A 57 -4.42 7.31 4.36
N GLN A 58 -4.56 8.64 4.52
CA GLN A 58 -5.71 9.27 5.17
C GLN A 58 -6.85 9.59 4.21
N ALA A 59 -6.68 9.33 2.91
CA ALA A 59 -7.76 9.51 1.97
C ALA A 59 -8.89 8.51 2.25
N LEU A 60 -10.11 8.99 2.28
CA LEU A 60 -11.28 8.10 2.35
C LEU A 60 -11.32 7.25 1.08
N HIS A 61 -11.35 5.95 1.25
CA HIS A 61 -11.39 5.00 0.15
C HIS A 61 -12.11 3.74 0.57
N GLY A 62 -12.60 3.02 -0.40
CA GLY A 62 -13.31 1.77 -0.15
C GLY A 62 -13.42 0.92 -1.39
N SER A 63 -13.89 -0.31 -1.21
CA SER A 63 -14.24 -1.22 -2.30
C SER A 63 -15.68 -1.65 -2.10
N PHE A 64 -16.41 -1.76 -3.19
CA PHE A 64 -17.78 -2.25 -3.21
C PHE A 64 -17.82 -3.67 -3.79
N ALA A 65 -18.99 -4.29 -3.78
CA ALA A 65 -19.17 -5.59 -4.42
C ALA A 65 -18.70 -5.53 -5.88
N ASN A 66 -17.94 -6.54 -6.32
CA ASN A 66 -17.54 -6.68 -7.70
C ASN A 66 -18.76 -7.05 -8.55
N THR A 67 -19.12 -6.18 -9.49
CA THR A 67 -20.25 -6.38 -10.42
C THR A 67 -19.79 -6.75 -11.83
N SER A 68 -18.48 -6.96 -12.02
CA SER A 68 -17.89 -7.43 -13.28
C SER A 68 -17.59 -8.93 -13.22
N PRO A 69 -17.42 -9.60 -14.38
CA PRO A 69 -16.94 -10.98 -14.44
C PRO A 69 -15.44 -11.11 -14.12
N ASP A 70 -14.71 -10.00 -14.04
CA ASP A 70 -13.26 -9.99 -13.97
C ASP A 70 -12.75 -10.01 -12.52
N TRP A 71 -11.65 -10.70 -12.31
CA TRP A 71 -10.93 -10.66 -11.05
C TRP A 71 -10.22 -9.32 -10.86
N ARG A 72 -10.16 -8.87 -9.61
CA ARG A 72 -9.28 -7.80 -9.19
C ARG A 72 -8.35 -8.30 -8.08
N VAL A 73 -7.07 -8.27 -8.33
CA VAL A 73 -6.05 -8.57 -7.33
C VAL A 73 -5.14 -7.36 -7.19
N THR A 74 -5.13 -6.79 -5.99
CA THR A 74 -4.34 -5.61 -5.64
C THR A 74 -3.35 -5.96 -4.55
N VAL A 75 -2.08 -5.64 -4.75
CA VAL A 75 -1.05 -5.74 -3.71
C VAL A 75 -0.87 -4.37 -3.06
N ASN A 76 -1.11 -4.32 -1.76
CA ASN A 76 -0.98 -3.08 -0.99
C ASN A 76 0.40 -2.98 -0.34
N PHE A 77 1.09 -1.87 -0.61
CA PHE A 77 2.33 -1.50 0.05
C PHE A 77 2.12 -0.24 0.86
N GLY A 78 2.48 -0.26 2.13
CA GLY A 78 2.46 0.91 3.00
C GLY A 78 3.88 1.39 3.29
N PHE A 79 4.15 2.68 3.01
CA PHE A 79 5.41 3.31 3.34
C PHE A 79 5.21 4.39 4.39
N HIS A 80 6.06 4.38 5.40
CA HIS A 80 6.01 5.33 6.51
C HIS A 80 7.38 5.95 6.73
N ARG A 81 7.40 7.21 7.12
CA ARG A 81 8.65 7.83 7.59
C ARG A 81 9.04 7.19 8.91
N ARG A 82 10.32 6.81 9.09
CA ARG A 82 10.84 6.23 10.33
C ARG A 82 10.38 7.01 11.57
N ARG A 83 10.54 8.33 11.57
CA ARG A 83 10.17 9.20 12.69
C ARG A 83 8.68 9.20 13.06
N SER A 84 7.81 8.76 12.13
CA SER A 84 6.36 8.71 12.37
C SER A 84 5.87 7.37 12.91
N VAL A 85 6.73 6.36 12.96
CA VAL A 85 6.38 5.03 13.45
C VAL A 85 7.22 4.58 14.63
N LEU A 86 8.42 5.16 14.83
CA LEU A 86 9.30 4.78 15.93
C LEU A 86 8.60 4.98 17.28
N GLY A 87 8.55 3.93 18.09
CA GLY A 87 7.88 3.91 19.39
C GLY A 87 6.36 3.78 19.35
N VAL A 88 5.76 3.69 18.14
CA VAL A 88 4.30 3.54 18.01
C VAL A 88 3.90 2.08 18.15
N GLU A 89 2.91 1.81 18.98
CA GLU A 89 2.23 0.51 19.01
C GLU A 89 1.23 0.43 17.88
N ALA A 90 1.33 -0.59 17.06
CA ALA A 90 0.40 -0.85 15.98
C ALA A 90 0.20 -2.35 15.77
N GLY A 91 -1.03 -2.72 15.49
CA GLY A 91 -1.42 -4.06 15.05
C GLY A 91 -2.30 -3.95 13.81
N GLY A 92 -2.28 -4.96 12.96
CA GLY A 92 -3.28 -5.12 11.91
C GLY A 92 -4.56 -5.75 12.45
N ILE A 93 -5.60 -5.82 11.62
CA ILE A 93 -6.88 -6.46 11.99
C ILE A 93 -6.67 -7.92 12.46
N HIS A 94 -5.65 -8.57 11.93
CA HIS A 94 -5.35 -9.99 12.21
C HIS A 94 -3.97 -10.21 12.86
N ASN A 95 -3.25 -9.15 13.23
CA ASN A 95 -1.92 -9.24 13.79
C ASN A 95 -1.89 -8.78 15.24
N ALA A 96 -1.07 -9.41 16.04
CA ALA A 96 -0.81 -8.95 17.40
C ALA A 96 -0.26 -7.51 17.39
N VAL A 97 -0.62 -6.75 18.41
CA VAL A 97 -0.05 -5.42 18.62
C VAL A 97 1.45 -5.56 18.90
N ALA A 98 2.24 -4.76 18.21
CA ALA A 98 3.68 -4.72 18.39
C ALA A 98 4.18 -3.28 18.33
N THR A 99 5.20 -2.98 19.15
CA THR A 99 5.87 -1.69 19.11
C THR A 99 6.84 -1.62 17.94
N TYR A 100 6.84 -0.52 17.21
CA TYR A 100 7.80 -0.26 16.13
C TYR A 100 9.10 0.32 16.74
N ASP A 101 9.92 -0.56 17.29
CA ASP A 101 11.29 -0.23 17.70
C ASP A 101 12.22 -0.14 16.48
N THR A 102 13.50 0.12 16.74
CA THR A 102 14.51 0.26 15.70
C THR A 102 14.72 -1.03 14.91
N ASP A 103 14.70 -2.19 15.58
CA ASP A 103 14.98 -3.48 14.95
C ASP A 103 13.82 -3.89 14.04
N ARG A 104 12.58 -3.72 14.53
CA ARG A 104 11.39 -3.96 13.70
C ARG A 104 11.32 -3.05 12.49
N ILE A 105 11.68 -1.77 12.63
CA ILE A 105 11.75 -0.85 11.49
C ILE A 105 12.80 -1.32 10.49
N ARG A 106 13.97 -1.75 10.96
CA ARG A 106 15.05 -2.26 10.11
C ARG A 106 14.63 -3.54 9.37
N GLU A 107 14.06 -4.49 10.09
CA GLU A 107 13.53 -5.72 9.50
C GLU A 107 12.51 -5.43 8.38
N ARG A 108 11.56 -4.56 8.63
CA ARG A 108 10.55 -4.19 7.62
C ARG A 108 11.14 -3.41 6.44
N ALA A 109 12.13 -2.57 6.68
CA ALA A 109 12.82 -1.83 5.63
C ALA A 109 13.67 -2.75 4.74
N SER A 110 14.14 -3.89 5.26
CA SER A 110 14.90 -4.88 4.48
C SER A 110 14.13 -5.45 3.29
N LEU A 111 12.78 -5.45 3.36
CA LEU A 111 11.92 -5.86 2.24
C LEU A 111 12.18 -5.03 0.97
N ILE A 112 12.64 -3.78 1.12
CA ILE A 112 13.03 -2.94 -0.03
C ILE A 112 14.26 -3.53 -0.70
N GLY A 113 15.25 -3.98 0.07
CA GLY A 113 16.46 -4.63 -0.43
C GLY A 113 16.14 -5.91 -1.22
N TYR A 114 15.29 -6.76 -0.67
CA TYR A 114 14.85 -7.99 -1.36
C TYR A 114 14.08 -7.69 -2.65
N GLY A 115 13.21 -6.67 -2.64
CA GLY A 115 12.50 -6.25 -3.85
C GLY A 115 13.44 -5.71 -4.95
N ILE A 116 14.50 -4.99 -4.56
CA ILE A 116 15.53 -4.51 -5.48
C ILE A 116 16.29 -5.68 -6.09
N ASP A 117 16.67 -6.67 -5.27
CA ASP A 117 17.39 -7.85 -5.75
C ASP A 117 16.52 -8.72 -6.67
N ALA A 118 15.26 -8.96 -6.31
CA ALA A 118 14.31 -9.68 -7.17
C ALA A 118 14.17 -9.00 -8.56
N ARG A 119 14.11 -7.65 -8.60
CA ARG A 119 14.07 -6.91 -9.85
C ARG A 119 15.37 -7.09 -10.64
N ARG A 120 16.50 -6.98 -9.98
CA ARG A 120 17.83 -7.16 -10.60
C ARG A 120 18.01 -8.55 -11.20
N GLN A 121 17.54 -9.59 -10.53
CA GLN A 121 17.54 -10.95 -11.08
C GLN A 121 16.63 -11.08 -12.31
N ARG A 122 15.48 -10.41 -12.29
CA ARG A 122 14.52 -10.44 -13.40
C ARG A 122 14.95 -9.60 -14.59
N PHE A 123 15.65 -8.50 -14.35
CA PHE A 123 16.07 -7.52 -15.36
C PHE A 123 17.55 -7.18 -15.18
N PRO A 124 18.48 -8.10 -15.54
CA PRO A 124 19.91 -7.96 -15.24
C PRO A 124 20.57 -6.80 -15.97
N ASP A 125 20.01 -6.37 -17.10
CA ASP A 125 20.57 -5.27 -17.91
C ASP A 125 20.15 -3.86 -17.42
N GLU A 126 19.25 -3.78 -16.44
CA GLU A 126 18.89 -2.50 -15.84
C GLU A 126 19.94 -2.03 -14.83
N THR A 127 20.18 -0.71 -14.76
CA THR A 127 20.98 -0.13 -13.68
C THR A 127 20.24 -0.34 -12.35
N PRO A 128 20.82 -1.06 -11.37
CA PRO A 128 20.15 -1.34 -10.13
C PRO A 128 19.86 -0.07 -9.32
N PHE A 129 18.66 0.01 -8.75
CA PHE A 129 18.35 1.04 -7.77
C PHE A 129 19.14 0.80 -6.49
N VAL A 130 19.72 1.86 -5.93
CA VAL A 130 20.43 1.82 -4.65
C VAL A 130 19.56 2.43 -3.54
N TYR A 131 19.17 1.61 -2.58
CA TYR A 131 18.46 2.09 -1.39
C TYR A 131 19.48 2.57 -0.34
N ARG A 132 19.81 3.84 -0.38
CA ARG A 132 20.88 4.44 0.44
C ARG A 132 20.82 4.15 1.95
N PRO A 133 19.65 4.09 2.63
CA PRO A 133 19.60 3.76 4.07
C PRO A 133 20.21 2.41 4.43
N HIS A 134 20.40 1.50 3.45
CA HIS A 134 21.00 0.18 3.64
C HIS A 134 22.24 -0.07 2.77
N ALA A 135 22.71 0.96 2.04
CA ALA A 135 23.83 0.80 1.11
C ALA A 135 25.15 0.40 1.81
N ASP A 136 25.32 0.85 3.05
CA ASP A 136 26.56 0.71 3.83
C ASP A 136 26.42 -0.27 5.01
N ASP A 137 25.30 -1.00 5.13
CA ASP A 137 25.09 -1.89 6.27
C ASP A 137 25.78 -3.27 6.13
N GLY A 138 26.46 -3.50 5.00
CA GLY A 138 27.18 -4.74 4.73
C GLY A 138 26.33 -5.99 4.58
N LEU A 139 25.02 -5.83 4.56
CA LEU A 139 24.08 -6.95 4.43
C LEU A 139 23.82 -7.27 2.97
N SER A 140 23.75 -8.57 2.67
CA SER A 140 23.28 -9.05 1.39
C SER A 140 21.78 -9.30 1.45
N TYR A 141 21.05 -8.68 0.54
CA TYR A 141 19.61 -8.89 0.40
C TYR A 141 19.38 -9.72 -0.86
N ARG A 142 19.44 -11.03 -0.71
CA ARG A 142 19.16 -11.95 -1.82
C ARG A 142 17.73 -12.44 -1.73
N TRP A 143 17.00 -12.31 -2.83
CA TRP A 143 15.60 -12.73 -2.91
C TRP A 143 15.43 -14.23 -2.72
N ASP A 144 16.30 -15.00 -3.32
CA ASP A 144 16.33 -16.47 -3.27
C ASP A 144 16.62 -17.04 -1.86
N ASP A 145 17.25 -16.25 -0.96
CA ASP A 145 17.49 -16.66 0.42
C ASP A 145 16.22 -16.71 1.28
N ARG A 146 15.08 -16.31 0.72
CA ARG A 146 13.78 -16.31 1.38
C ARG A 146 12.81 -17.40 0.90
N ALA A 147 13.22 -18.20 -0.07
CA ALA A 147 12.39 -19.27 -0.62
C ALA A 147 12.32 -20.50 0.30
#